data_cf7bbf8061799081cfd420cda5510217
#
_entry.id   cf7bbf8061799081cfd420cda5510217
#
_cell.length_a   1.000
_cell.length_b   1.000
_cell.length_c   1.000
_cell.angle_alpha   90.00
_cell.angle_beta   90.00
_cell.angle_gamma   90.00
#
_symmetry.space_group_name_H-M   'P 1'
#
loop_
_entity.id
_entity.type
_entity.pdbx_description
1 polymer ?
#
loop_
_entity_poly.entity_id
_entity_poly.type
_entity_poly.pdbx_seq_one_letter_code
_entity_poly.pdbx_strand_id
1 'polypeptide(L)'
;PNYRFPFLLDFSLFINVPFFLILLYLYLDKVSNAFEWYYLLYIPILGLLMALSLINIGHELVHRTSKKFDCEVGNWALATAWNPAFAIEHVYGHHKNIGIVEEDPVTAAYGENPISFAFKAFFKEHTHAWGIETRQLKRRKQSILSFHNRILNGYLRTFIVFGLIGYFFSWQAMVIYISLGIVANYIFQLTNFIEHYGL
;
A
#
# COMPACT_ATOMS: atom_id res chain seq x y z
N PRO A 1 21.72 -15.25 5.47
CA PRO A 1 21.90 -16.41 4.58
C PRO A 1 22.53 -15.96 3.28
N ASN A 2 23.64 -16.60 2.90
CA ASN A 2 24.29 -16.35 1.60
C ASN A 2 23.51 -17.08 0.52
N TYR A 3 22.56 -16.40 -0.14
CA TYR A 3 21.85 -16.98 -1.28
C TYR A 3 22.80 -17.16 -2.46
N ARG A 4 22.76 -18.35 -3.08
CA ARG A 4 23.62 -18.69 -4.24
C ARG A 4 23.33 -17.81 -5.48
N PHE A 5 22.07 -17.31 -5.59
CA PHE A 5 21.61 -16.47 -6.70
C PHE A 5 20.70 -15.34 -6.21
N PRO A 6 21.25 -14.33 -5.52
CA PRO A 6 20.44 -13.23 -4.97
C PRO A 6 19.69 -12.43 -6.04
N PHE A 7 20.24 -12.36 -7.27
CA PHE A 7 19.59 -11.65 -8.39
C PHE A 7 18.26 -12.27 -8.82
N LEU A 8 18.04 -13.58 -8.63
CA LEU A 8 16.75 -14.22 -8.95
C LEU A 8 15.65 -13.77 -7.99
N LEU A 9 16.00 -13.51 -6.72
CA LEU A 9 15.06 -12.95 -5.75
C LEU A 9 14.70 -11.51 -6.12
N ASP A 10 15.69 -10.69 -6.43
CA ASP A 10 15.44 -9.32 -6.89
C ASP A 10 14.60 -9.30 -8.17
N PHE A 11 14.93 -10.15 -9.14
CA PHE A 11 14.15 -10.28 -10.38
C PHE A 11 12.69 -10.65 -10.10
N SER A 12 12.44 -11.62 -9.20
CA SER A 12 11.08 -12.02 -8.84
C SER A 12 10.26 -10.91 -8.21
N LEU A 13 10.89 -10.05 -7.38
CA LEU A 13 10.24 -8.87 -6.81
C LEU A 13 9.87 -7.87 -7.90
N PHE A 14 10.84 -7.51 -8.75
CA PHE A 14 10.61 -6.48 -9.77
C PHE A 14 9.64 -6.91 -10.87
N ILE A 15 9.64 -8.19 -11.30
CA ILE A 15 8.74 -8.66 -12.36
C ILE A 15 7.28 -8.77 -11.90
N ASN A 16 7.05 -8.95 -10.61
CA ASN A 16 5.70 -9.12 -10.06
C ASN A 16 4.84 -7.85 -10.22
N VAL A 17 5.44 -6.68 -10.00
CA VAL A 17 4.73 -5.39 -10.11
C VAL A 17 4.19 -5.17 -11.53
N PRO A 18 5.02 -5.15 -12.61
CA PRO A 18 4.49 -4.95 -13.97
C PRO A 18 3.55 -6.08 -14.42
N PHE A 19 3.78 -7.32 -13.97
CA PHE A 19 2.86 -8.41 -14.27
C PHE A 19 1.45 -8.14 -13.71
N PHE A 20 1.36 -7.71 -12.45
CA PHE A 20 0.07 -7.35 -11.86
C PHE A 20 -0.55 -6.10 -12.55
N LEU A 21 0.25 -5.10 -12.90
CA LEU A 21 -0.25 -3.91 -13.59
C LEU A 21 -0.82 -4.25 -14.97
N ILE A 22 -0.21 -5.17 -15.70
CA ILE A 22 -0.75 -5.70 -16.98
C ILE A 22 -2.08 -6.41 -16.73
N LEU A 23 -2.14 -7.29 -15.72
CA LEU A 23 -3.39 -7.97 -15.36
C LEU A 23 -4.50 -6.97 -14.99
N LEU A 24 -4.18 -5.96 -14.20
CA LEU A 24 -5.10 -4.89 -13.81
C LEU A 24 -5.60 -4.13 -15.05
N TYR A 25 -4.68 -3.73 -15.94
CA TYR A 25 -5.02 -3.06 -17.18
C TYR A 25 -6.01 -3.89 -18.02
N LEU A 26 -5.68 -5.16 -18.30
CA LEU A 26 -6.52 -6.05 -19.09
C LEU A 26 -7.90 -6.25 -18.48
N TYR A 27 -7.97 -6.33 -17.16
CA TYR A 27 -9.24 -6.47 -16.45
C TYR A 27 -10.08 -5.19 -16.52
N LEU A 28 -9.50 -4.02 -16.25
CA LEU A 28 -10.20 -2.73 -16.35
C LEU A 28 -10.63 -2.41 -17.79
N ASP A 29 -9.82 -2.80 -18.78
CA ASP A 29 -10.17 -2.66 -20.19
C ASP A 29 -11.40 -3.51 -20.55
N LYS A 30 -11.45 -4.77 -20.12
CA LYS A 30 -12.62 -5.64 -20.29
C LYS A 30 -13.87 -5.05 -19.66
N VAL A 31 -13.76 -4.59 -18.42
CA VAL A 31 -14.87 -3.93 -17.70
C VAL A 31 -15.35 -2.69 -18.42
N SER A 32 -14.43 -1.89 -18.99
CA SER A 32 -14.75 -0.63 -19.67
C SER A 32 -15.44 -0.85 -21.01
N ASN A 33 -15.04 -1.88 -21.74
CA ASN A 33 -15.59 -2.15 -23.08
C ASN A 33 -16.95 -2.88 -23.02
N ALA A 34 -17.16 -3.75 -22.03
CA ALA A 34 -18.41 -4.48 -21.85
C ALA A 34 -18.56 -4.87 -20.38
N PHE A 35 -19.24 -4.04 -19.59
CA PHE A 35 -19.50 -4.35 -18.19
C PHE A 35 -20.53 -5.46 -18.06
N GLU A 36 -20.12 -6.52 -17.33
CA GLU A 36 -20.98 -7.63 -16.96
C GLU A 36 -20.91 -7.83 -15.43
N TRP A 37 -22.04 -8.12 -14.79
CA TRP A 37 -22.12 -8.23 -13.35
C TRP A 37 -21.15 -9.27 -12.75
N TYR A 38 -20.83 -10.34 -13.47
CA TYR A 38 -19.92 -11.38 -13.01
C TYR A 38 -18.48 -10.88 -12.82
N TYR A 39 -18.08 -9.73 -13.39
CA TYR A 39 -16.78 -9.11 -13.08
C TYR A 39 -16.65 -8.78 -11.60
N LEU A 40 -17.74 -8.47 -10.89
CA LEU A 40 -17.69 -8.21 -9.46
C LEU A 40 -17.21 -9.42 -8.64
N LEU A 41 -17.41 -10.65 -9.16
CA LEU A 41 -16.96 -11.88 -8.49
C LEU A 41 -15.44 -12.03 -8.45
N TYR A 42 -14.70 -11.30 -9.31
CA TYR A 42 -13.25 -11.31 -9.31
C TYR A 42 -12.63 -10.34 -8.31
N ILE A 43 -13.42 -9.44 -7.70
CA ILE A 43 -12.90 -8.42 -6.77
C ILE A 43 -12.13 -9.04 -5.59
N PRO A 44 -12.61 -10.09 -4.90
CA PRO A 44 -11.87 -10.66 -3.77
C PRO A 44 -10.51 -11.23 -4.18
N ILE A 45 -10.44 -11.97 -5.29
CA ILE A 45 -9.18 -12.58 -5.73
C ILE A 45 -8.21 -11.54 -6.30
N LEU A 46 -8.69 -10.58 -7.07
CA LEU A 46 -7.84 -9.51 -7.61
C LEU A 46 -7.39 -8.54 -6.52
N GLY A 47 -8.23 -8.29 -5.51
CA GLY A 47 -7.83 -7.53 -4.33
C GLY A 47 -6.75 -8.24 -3.51
N LEU A 48 -6.86 -9.56 -3.35
CA LEU A 48 -5.79 -10.37 -2.74
C LEU A 48 -4.50 -10.30 -3.58
N LEU A 49 -4.59 -10.45 -4.90
CA LEU A 49 -3.41 -10.32 -5.78
C LEU A 49 -2.80 -8.91 -5.71
N MET A 50 -3.63 -7.87 -5.60
CA MET A 50 -3.15 -6.49 -5.39
C MET A 50 -2.39 -6.36 -4.07
N ALA A 51 -2.89 -6.94 -2.98
CA ALA A 51 -2.18 -6.96 -1.70
C ALA A 51 -0.82 -7.66 -1.82
N LEU A 52 -0.77 -8.84 -2.41
CA LEU A 52 0.45 -9.63 -2.58
C LEU A 52 1.47 -8.98 -3.54
N SER A 53 0.99 -8.42 -4.65
CA SER A 53 1.86 -7.92 -5.73
C SER A 53 2.25 -6.46 -5.59
N LEU A 54 1.43 -5.64 -4.92
CA LEU A 54 1.73 -4.21 -4.75
C LEU A 54 2.05 -3.85 -3.30
N ILE A 55 1.26 -4.30 -2.31
CA ILE A 55 1.53 -3.93 -0.90
C ILE A 55 2.73 -4.73 -0.38
N ASN A 56 2.71 -6.05 -0.49
CA ASN A 56 3.79 -6.89 0.04
C ASN A 56 5.14 -6.65 -0.69
N ILE A 57 5.12 -6.52 -2.02
CA ILE A 57 6.34 -6.18 -2.78
C ILE A 57 6.79 -4.74 -2.47
N GLY A 58 5.85 -3.79 -2.42
CA GLY A 58 6.14 -2.41 -2.02
C GLY A 58 6.77 -2.33 -0.63
N HIS A 59 6.27 -3.11 0.32
CA HIS A 59 6.82 -3.27 1.66
C HIS A 59 8.31 -3.68 1.61
N GLU A 60 8.64 -4.77 0.94
CA GLU A 60 10.03 -5.23 0.80
C GLU A 60 10.93 -4.17 0.15
N LEU A 61 10.43 -3.49 -0.89
CA LEU A 61 11.22 -2.50 -1.62
C LEU A 61 11.49 -1.22 -0.82
N VAL A 62 10.54 -0.75 0.01
CA VAL A 62 10.75 0.46 0.83
C VAL A 62 11.68 0.24 2.01
N HIS A 63 11.93 -0.99 2.42
CA HIS A 63 12.98 -1.34 3.39
C HIS A 63 14.39 -1.11 2.83
N ARG A 64 14.57 -1.10 1.53
CA ARG A 64 15.87 -0.93 0.87
C ARG A 64 16.28 0.54 0.79
N THR A 65 16.25 1.25 1.91
CA THR A 65 16.42 2.73 2.00
C THR A 65 17.70 3.28 1.36
N SER A 66 18.75 2.48 1.19
CA SER A 66 19.99 2.82 0.48
C SER A 66 19.84 2.77 -1.06
N LYS A 67 18.85 2.05 -1.57
CA LYS A 67 18.60 1.87 -3.01
C LYS A 67 17.41 2.74 -3.45
N LYS A 68 17.70 3.96 -3.91
CA LYS A 68 16.65 4.94 -4.27
C LYS A 68 15.66 4.41 -5.32
N PHE A 69 16.14 3.64 -6.30
CA PHE A 69 15.28 3.06 -7.34
C PHE A 69 14.29 2.06 -6.74
N ASP A 70 14.75 1.15 -5.87
CA ASP A 70 13.90 0.15 -5.20
C ASP A 70 12.80 0.86 -4.39
N CYS A 71 13.19 1.85 -3.57
CA CYS A 71 12.23 2.66 -2.80
C CYS A 71 11.21 3.37 -3.69
N GLU A 72 11.63 3.90 -4.85
CA GLU A 72 10.71 4.60 -5.74
C GLU A 72 9.70 3.64 -6.39
N VAL A 73 10.14 2.45 -6.85
CA VAL A 73 9.24 1.40 -7.33
C VAL A 73 8.27 0.96 -6.23
N GLY A 74 8.76 0.76 -5.00
CA GLY A 74 7.94 0.42 -3.85
C GLY A 74 6.89 1.49 -3.54
N ASN A 75 7.27 2.76 -3.56
CA ASN A 75 6.35 3.89 -3.34
C ASN A 75 5.24 3.96 -4.41
N TRP A 76 5.55 3.69 -5.68
CA TRP A 76 4.53 3.64 -6.74
C TRP A 76 3.62 2.42 -6.58
N ALA A 77 4.14 1.26 -6.22
CA ALA A 77 3.34 0.06 -5.95
C ALA A 77 2.34 0.31 -4.81
N LEU A 78 2.83 0.84 -3.67
CA LEU A 78 1.99 1.20 -2.52
C LEU A 78 0.94 2.26 -2.86
N ALA A 79 1.32 3.31 -3.60
CA ALA A 79 0.40 4.35 -4.04
C ALA A 79 -0.71 3.79 -4.96
N THR A 80 -0.37 2.84 -5.85
CA THR A 80 -1.35 2.17 -6.72
C THR A 80 -2.31 1.28 -5.92
N ALA A 81 -1.86 0.71 -4.81
CA ALA A 81 -2.70 -0.07 -3.90
C ALA A 81 -3.39 0.77 -2.80
N TRP A 82 -3.37 2.12 -2.89
CA TRP A 82 -3.98 3.06 -1.94
C TRP A 82 -3.35 3.12 -0.56
N ASN A 83 -2.12 2.72 -0.43
CA ASN A 83 -1.39 2.84 0.83
C ASN A 83 -0.13 3.72 0.70
N PRO A 84 -0.28 5.01 0.32
CA PRO A 84 0.86 5.92 0.12
C PRO A 84 1.58 6.31 1.42
N ALA A 85 0.94 6.12 2.58
CA ALA A 85 1.47 6.45 3.89
C ALA A 85 2.39 5.35 4.45
N PHE A 86 2.21 4.11 3.98
CA PHE A 86 2.85 2.91 4.50
C PHE A 86 4.37 3.03 4.64
N ALA A 87 5.08 3.48 3.60
CA ALA A 87 6.54 3.56 3.63
C ALA A 87 7.09 4.40 4.80
N ILE A 88 6.36 5.42 5.22
CA ILE A 88 6.77 6.29 6.33
C ILE A 88 6.34 5.70 7.67
N GLU A 89 5.10 5.27 7.75
CA GLU A 89 4.57 4.69 8.98
C GLU A 89 5.34 3.42 9.34
N HIS A 90 5.46 2.50 8.41
CA HIS A 90 6.07 1.19 8.63
C HIS A 90 7.55 1.29 9.03
N VAL A 91 8.36 2.04 8.26
CA VAL A 91 9.81 2.13 8.50
C VAL A 91 10.15 2.99 9.72
N TYR A 92 9.40 4.07 9.98
CA TYR A 92 9.75 5.04 11.03
C TYR A 92 8.80 5.06 12.22
N GLY A 93 7.67 4.37 12.15
CA GLY A 93 6.67 4.23 13.22
C GLY A 93 6.60 2.80 13.74
N HIS A 94 6.01 1.90 12.96
CA HIS A 94 5.76 0.51 13.33
C HIS A 94 7.02 -0.22 13.81
N HIS A 95 8.11 -0.25 13.04
CA HIS A 95 9.35 -0.92 13.46
C HIS A 95 9.95 -0.42 14.76
N LYS A 96 9.63 0.79 15.14
CA LYS A 96 10.09 1.37 16.40
C LYS A 96 9.20 0.98 17.58
N ASN A 97 7.91 0.84 17.33
CA ASN A 97 6.88 0.76 18.36
C ASN A 97 6.09 -0.57 18.33
N ILE A 98 6.55 -1.56 17.58
CA ILE A 98 5.88 -2.85 17.44
C ILE A 98 5.57 -3.46 18.81
N GLY A 99 4.33 -3.93 18.99
CA GLY A 99 3.84 -4.50 20.26
C GLY A 99 3.34 -3.47 21.27
N ILE A 100 3.47 -2.15 21.01
CA ILE A 100 2.96 -1.10 21.91
C ILE A 100 1.63 -0.58 21.37
N VAL A 101 0.52 -1.12 21.85
CA VAL A 101 -0.85 -0.87 21.33
C VAL A 101 -1.19 0.62 21.22
N GLU A 102 -0.70 1.46 22.16
CA GLU A 102 -0.97 2.89 22.18
C GLU A 102 -0.17 3.68 21.13
N GLU A 103 1.02 3.17 20.75
CA GLU A 103 1.97 3.87 19.87
C GLU A 103 2.01 3.29 18.46
N ASP A 104 1.70 2.00 18.31
CA ASP A 104 1.70 1.31 17.01
C ASP A 104 0.28 1.19 16.46
N PRO A 105 -0.06 1.86 15.34
CA PRO A 105 -1.39 1.78 14.75
C PRO A 105 -1.81 0.39 14.28
N VAL A 106 -0.84 -0.50 14.02
CA VAL A 106 -1.07 -1.84 13.47
C VAL A 106 -0.84 -2.97 14.47
N THR A 107 -0.64 -2.66 15.76
CA THR A 107 -0.69 -3.63 16.85
C THR A 107 -2.10 -3.69 17.45
N ALA A 108 -2.72 -4.87 17.43
CA ALA A 108 -4.08 -5.08 17.94
C ALA A 108 -4.09 -5.29 19.45
N ALA A 109 -5.03 -4.66 20.14
CA ALA A 109 -5.26 -4.90 21.56
C ALA A 109 -5.87 -6.29 21.80
N TYR A 110 -5.62 -6.87 22.99
CA TYR A 110 -6.26 -8.12 23.39
C TYR A 110 -7.80 -7.98 23.40
N GLY A 111 -8.50 -8.93 22.78
CA GLY A 111 -9.96 -8.91 22.65
C GLY A 111 -10.50 -7.98 21.56
N GLU A 112 -9.66 -7.30 20.81
CA GLU A 112 -10.10 -6.43 19.70
C GLU A 112 -10.70 -7.25 18.54
N ASN A 113 -11.80 -6.74 17.97
CA ASN A 113 -12.43 -7.38 16.83
C ASN A 113 -11.62 -7.11 15.53
N PRO A 114 -11.25 -8.15 14.74
CA PRO A 114 -10.39 -7.99 13.55
C PRO A 114 -10.98 -7.06 12.46
N ILE A 115 -12.30 -7.05 12.29
CA ILE A 115 -12.94 -6.17 11.30
C ILE A 115 -12.82 -4.71 11.72
N SER A 116 -13.16 -4.41 12.98
CA SER A 116 -13.02 -3.07 13.57
C SER A 116 -11.57 -2.61 13.56
N PHE A 117 -10.64 -3.52 13.92
CA PHE A 117 -9.22 -3.26 13.88
C PHE A 117 -8.76 -2.84 12.48
N ALA A 118 -9.11 -3.61 11.42
CA ALA A 118 -8.65 -3.33 10.07
C ALA A 118 -9.00 -1.91 9.60
N PHE A 119 -10.23 -1.45 9.86
CA PHE A 119 -10.63 -0.08 9.54
C PHE A 119 -9.88 0.97 10.39
N LYS A 120 -9.80 0.73 11.71
CA LYS A 120 -9.10 1.63 12.63
C LYS A 120 -7.62 1.75 12.28
N ALA A 121 -6.95 0.63 12.03
CA ALA A 121 -5.53 0.57 11.69
C ALA A 121 -5.23 1.34 10.41
N PHE A 122 -6.02 1.14 9.34
CA PHE A 122 -5.86 1.87 8.08
C PHE A 122 -5.83 3.39 8.29
N PHE A 123 -6.81 3.96 8.99
CA PHE A 123 -6.86 5.40 9.22
C PHE A 123 -5.78 5.90 10.18
N LYS A 124 -5.49 5.13 11.23
CA LYS A 124 -4.43 5.47 12.19
C LYS A 124 -3.05 5.49 11.54
N GLU A 125 -2.76 4.53 10.65
CA GLU A 125 -1.52 4.45 9.86
C GLU A 125 -1.27 5.76 9.10
N HIS A 126 -2.28 6.27 8.38
CA HIS A 126 -2.17 7.53 7.65
C HIS A 126 -1.94 8.74 8.56
N THR A 127 -2.67 8.85 9.66
CA THR A 127 -2.51 9.96 10.61
C THR A 127 -1.19 9.90 11.36
N HIS A 128 -0.72 8.70 11.71
CA HIS A 128 0.56 8.48 12.37
C HIS A 128 1.73 8.84 11.44
N ALA A 129 1.69 8.35 10.19
CA ALA A 129 2.65 8.71 9.15
C ALA A 129 2.77 10.23 8.96
N TRP A 130 1.62 10.93 8.90
CA TRP A 130 1.60 12.38 8.80
C TRP A 130 2.30 13.06 9.98
N GLY A 131 2.05 12.58 11.19
CA GLY A 131 2.72 13.05 12.41
C GLY A 131 4.23 12.86 12.37
N ILE A 132 4.69 11.67 11.93
CA ILE A 132 6.11 11.34 11.79
C ILE A 132 6.77 12.30 10.78
N GLU A 133 6.20 12.44 9.59
CA GLU A 133 6.76 13.25 8.52
C GLU A 133 6.80 14.75 8.90
N THR A 134 5.72 15.25 9.51
CA THR A 134 5.66 16.64 9.98
C THR A 134 6.74 16.94 11.00
N ARG A 135 6.99 16.05 11.96
CA ARG A 135 8.09 16.19 12.93
C ARG A 135 9.46 16.21 12.24
N GLN A 136 9.68 15.36 11.24
CA GLN A 136 10.93 15.30 10.48
C GLN A 136 11.16 16.58 9.68
N LEU A 137 10.15 17.08 8.97
CA LEU A 137 10.23 18.33 8.19
C LEU A 137 10.54 19.54 9.09
N LYS A 138 9.87 19.64 10.26
CA LYS A 138 10.17 20.70 11.25
C LYS A 138 11.62 20.66 11.71
N ARG A 139 12.17 19.48 12.01
CA ARG A 139 13.59 19.31 12.39
C ARG A 139 14.55 19.77 11.29
N ARG A 140 14.18 19.57 10.02
CA ARG A 140 14.96 19.98 8.85
C ARG A 140 14.69 21.43 8.43
N LYS A 141 13.83 22.17 9.15
CA LYS A 141 13.37 23.54 8.82
C LYS A 141 12.74 23.62 7.42
N GLN A 142 12.03 22.59 7.00
CA GLN A 142 11.35 22.50 5.72
C GLN A 142 9.84 22.72 5.88
N SER A 143 9.22 23.30 4.85
CA SER A 143 7.77 23.51 4.83
C SER A 143 7.03 22.17 4.73
N ILE A 144 5.91 22.06 5.45
CA ILE A 144 4.99 20.90 5.35
C ILE A 144 4.39 20.81 3.95
N LEU A 145 4.06 21.96 3.33
CA LEU A 145 3.58 22.04 1.96
C LEU A 145 4.77 22.21 0.99
N SER A 146 5.59 21.17 0.86
CA SER A 146 6.73 21.16 -0.05
C SER A 146 6.93 19.78 -0.67
N PHE A 147 7.65 19.72 -1.78
CA PHE A 147 8.06 18.46 -2.42
C PHE A 147 8.98 17.58 -1.55
N HIS A 148 9.48 18.11 -0.42
CA HIS A 148 10.20 17.31 0.56
C HIS A 148 9.28 16.47 1.45
N ASN A 149 7.97 16.74 1.45
CA ASN A 149 6.99 15.94 2.17
C ASN A 149 6.69 14.66 1.41
N ARG A 150 7.21 13.55 1.92
CA ARG A 150 7.08 12.22 1.29
C ARG A 150 5.64 11.72 1.30
N ILE A 151 4.85 12.09 2.32
CA ILE A 151 3.42 11.73 2.40
C ILE A 151 2.62 12.44 1.31
N LEU A 152 2.83 13.74 1.11
CA LEU A 152 2.20 14.48 0.02
C LEU A 152 2.58 13.90 -1.35
N ASN A 153 3.85 13.54 -1.55
CA ASN A 153 4.29 12.89 -2.78
C ASN A 153 3.63 11.52 -2.97
N GLY A 154 3.44 10.76 -1.89
CA GLY A 154 2.70 9.51 -1.92
C GLY A 154 1.25 9.70 -2.36
N TYR A 155 0.52 10.63 -1.77
CA TYR A 155 -0.84 10.98 -2.18
C TYR A 155 -0.89 11.51 -3.62
N LEU A 156 0.08 12.33 -4.03
CA LEU A 156 0.15 12.79 -5.42
C LEU A 156 0.26 11.62 -6.41
N ARG A 157 1.11 10.62 -6.12
CA ARG A 157 1.19 9.39 -6.94
C ARG A 157 -0.16 8.66 -7.00
N THR A 158 -0.84 8.51 -5.87
CA THR A 158 -2.17 7.89 -5.80
C THR A 158 -3.18 8.67 -6.67
N PHE A 159 -3.22 10.00 -6.57
CA PHE A 159 -4.10 10.82 -7.41
C PHE A 159 -3.76 10.76 -8.89
N ILE A 160 -2.47 10.64 -9.25
CA ILE A 160 -2.06 10.42 -10.65
C ILE A 160 -2.63 9.09 -11.15
N VAL A 161 -2.50 8.00 -10.38
CA VAL A 161 -3.06 6.70 -10.78
C VAL A 161 -4.59 6.78 -10.93
N PHE A 162 -5.30 7.40 -9.99
CA PHE A 162 -6.75 7.64 -10.11
C PHE A 162 -7.10 8.44 -11.37
N GLY A 163 -6.36 9.52 -11.61
CA GLY A 163 -6.56 10.35 -12.81
C GLY A 163 -6.35 9.58 -14.11
N LEU A 164 -5.32 8.73 -14.18
CA LEU A 164 -5.06 7.87 -15.34
C LEU A 164 -6.20 6.84 -15.53
N ILE A 165 -6.63 6.18 -14.46
CA ILE A 165 -7.73 5.22 -14.55
C ILE A 165 -9.03 5.92 -14.95
N GLY A 166 -9.36 7.07 -14.37
CA GLY A 166 -10.54 7.83 -14.72
C GLY A 166 -10.52 8.43 -16.12
N TYR A 167 -9.34 8.65 -16.70
CA TYR A 167 -9.18 9.14 -18.07
C TYR A 167 -9.29 8.03 -19.12
N PHE A 168 -8.66 6.87 -18.87
CA PHE A 168 -8.56 5.79 -19.85
C PHE A 168 -9.68 4.76 -19.76
N PHE A 169 -10.38 4.66 -18.63
CA PHE A 169 -11.36 3.62 -18.36
C PHE A 169 -12.73 4.19 -17.99
N SER A 170 -13.75 3.32 -18.03
CA SER A 170 -15.11 3.70 -17.65
C SER A 170 -15.27 3.94 -16.14
N TRP A 171 -16.38 4.59 -15.74
CA TRP A 171 -16.71 4.79 -14.33
C TRP A 171 -16.90 3.45 -13.58
N GLN A 172 -17.40 2.41 -14.25
CA GLN A 172 -17.53 1.07 -13.67
C GLN A 172 -16.17 0.48 -13.32
N ALA A 173 -15.19 0.63 -14.23
CA ALA A 173 -13.81 0.22 -13.99
C ALA A 173 -13.18 0.99 -12.82
N MET A 174 -13.49 2.28 -12.69
CA MET A 174 -13.05 3.08 -11.54
C MET A 174 -13.63 2.55 -10.23
N VAL A 175 -14.93 2.25 -10.17
CA VAL A 175 -15.58 1.68 -8.97
C VAL A 175 -14.96 0.33 -8.61
N ILE A 176 -14.69 -0.51 -9.60
CA ILE A 176 -14.00 -1.80 -9.39
C ILE A 176 -12.58 -1.56 -8.85
N TYR A 177 -11.80 -0.67 -9.44
CA TYR A 177 -10.45 -0.35 -8.94
C TYR A 177 -10.49 0.15 -7.49
N ILE A 178 -11.47 0.99 -7.14
CA ILE A 178 -11.73 1.40 -5.77
C ILE A 178 -11.98 0.19 -4.87
N SER A 179 -12.83 -0.73 -5.31
CA SER A 179 -13.13 -1.94 -4.54
C SER A 179 -11.91 -2.85 -4.36
N LEU A 180 -11.05 -2.97 -5.39
CA LEU A 180 -9.80 -3.73 -5.28
C LEU A 180 -8.86 -3.16 -4.21
N GLY A 181 -8.68 -1.83 -4.20
CA GLY A 181 -7.86 -1.15 -3.18
C GLY A 181 -8.41 -1.33 -1.76
N ILE A 182 -9.73 -1.26 -1.57
CA ILE A 182 -10.38 -1.53 -0.28
C ILE A 182 -10.10 -2.96 0.18
N VAL A 183 -10.31 -3.94 -0.70
CA VAL A 183 -10.06 -5.36 -0.37
C VAL A 183 -8.58 -5.60 -0.08
N ALA A 184 -7.68 -5.04 -0.88
CA ALA A 184 -6.23 -5.19 -0.68
C ALA A 184 -5.79 -4.66 0.68
N ASN A 185 -6.20 -3.45 1.04
CA ASN A 185 -5.87 -2.87 2.35
C ASN A 185 -6.54 -3.60 3.51
N TYR A 186 -7.79 -4.06 3.33
CA TYR A 186 -8.46 -4.85 4.35
C TYR A 186 -7.71 -6.15 4.64
N ILE A 187 -7.31 -6.91 3.61
CA ILE A 187 -6.51 -8.14 3.74
C ILE A 187 -5.17 -7.83 4.41
N PHE A 188 -4.50 -6.76 4.00
CA PHE A 188 -3.24 -6.33 4.59
C PHE A 188 -3.38 -6.03 6.09
N GLN A 189 -4.41 -5.30 6.51
CA GLN A 189 -4.64 -5.01 7.93
C GLN A 189 -5.04 -6.27 8.73
N LEU A 190 -5.73 -7.23 8.11
CA LEU A 190 -5.97 -8.54 8.75
C LEU A 190 -4.67 -9.32 8.96
N THR A 191 -3.72 -9.22 8.03
CA THR A 191 -2.38 -9.81 8.22
C THR A 191 -1.68 -9.19 9.42
N ASN A 192 -1.65 -7.87 9.52
CA ASN A 192 -1.11 -7.15 10.69
C ASN A 192 -1.81 -7.58 11.99
N PHE A 193 -3.14 -7.77 11.96
CA PHE A 193 -3.87 -8.28 13.12
C PHE A 193 -3.33 -9.64 13.57
N ILE A 194 -3.17 -10.58 12.63
CA ILE A 194 -2.70 -11.94 12.96
C ILE A 194 -1.26 -11.92 13.48
N GLU A 195 -0.41 -11.08 12.90
CA GLU A 195 1.02 -11.01 13.25
C GLU A 195 1.26 -10.33 14.61
N HIS A 196 0.40 -9.39 15.01
CA HIS A 196 0.65 -8.54 16.18
C HIS A 196 -0.43 -8.65 17.29
N TYR A 197 -1.38 -9.59 17.18
CA TYR A 197 -2.42 -9.77 18.18
C TYR A 197 -1.87 -10.36 19.46
N GLY A 198 -2.03 -9.62 20.58
CA GLY A 198 -1.66 -10.10 21.89
C GLY A 198 -0.16 -10.07 22.21
N LEU A 199 0.60 -9.28 21.43
CA LEU A 199 2.00 -8.98 21.76
C LEU A 199 2.10 -8.04 22.96
#